data_d9715315c02ce847c338d3f8a4ba7f90
#
_entry.id   d9715315c02ce847c338d3f8a4ba7f90
#
_cell.length_a   1.000
_cell.length_b   1.000
_cell.length_c   1.000
_cell.angle_alpha   90.00
_cell.angle_beta   90.00
_cell.angle_gamma   90.00
#
_symmetry.space_group_name_H-M   'P 1'
#
loop_
_entity.id
_entity.type
_entity.pdbx_description
1 polymer ?
#
loop_
_entity_poly.entity_id
_entity_poly.type
_entity_poly.pdbx_seq_one_letter_code
_entity_poly.pdbx_strand_id
1 'polypeptide(L)'
;LLHNINQSPKLTATKFLIQNMIGKQKIDNGSINKSQLYFDAFTMYFNNQGRYKNDIQYIICDSIKQLYPDAESRPLYLLDLQHISSDFLIHHIDYCFHVWQEYPWCKDIDFDTFCKYILPYTTSNCYWEQASDFFEQKYATLRDTVSHKSYKEIGEIISEDIDKTFVQNWVLFSQKHKGLLPTTFKNLATAQIGTCLEANIYKIAALRANGIPAALNTFPNWGNANSSHFWTEIIGDEHIDKLYDNTQRPYISKSDILVDNIFWKNTYSPTLKDIPPYASIQYCRTIPKVYRINYEIQQNSLALQAKEEIPDFFKNPGVEDITDKYIVCRDIEVPLWEGKHKKEYVYLCCYDDNNWIPVCWSLPRKKRALFPKVGVNVLYLPAYYENGTITPAGDAFILTAEGEIKHFPHNTNEIEPSMTLYSKMPYRLHTALQAAGTLGTRFSVCNRKDLSDSLRVYTIDKLPFYEDSFKIPTNNKYRYLVCDFQNTPTFQDPYSIAEIKVWGENQQLIEGKLTGTKGINENKLENAIDRDRVSFYQPNKFEKQQYIVFDFGEPRKIEKVEFYPRSDDNRIVTGELYELFYWDKKWISLGQ
;
A
#
# COMPACT_ATOMS: atom_id res chain seq x y z
N LEU A 1 -17.28 -40.81 30.04
CA LEU A 1 -16.64 -39.83 30.94
C LEU A 1 -16.73 -38.36 30.43
N LEU A 2 -17.16 -38.09 29.19
CA LEU A 2 -17.23 -36.75 28.62
C LEU A 2 -18.62 -36.07 28.73
N HIS A 3 -19.63 -36.72 29.30
CA HIS A 3 -21.00 -36.20 29.29
C HIS A 3 -21.48 -35.46 30.55
N ASN A 4 -20.72 -35.49 31.65
CA ASN A 4 -21.17 -34.91 32.94
C ASN A 4 -20.14 -34.06 33.69
N ILE A 5 -19.08 -33.56 33.03
CA ILE A 5 -18.21 -32.56 33.64
C ILE A 5 -18.77 -31.21 33.21
N ASN A 6 -19.17 -30.34 34.13
CA ASN A 6 -19.27 -28.93 33.92
C ASN A 6 -18.03 -28.49 33.17
N GLN A 7 -18.16 -28.18 31.85
CA GLN A 7 -16.98 -27.96 31.00
C GLN A 7 -16.27 -26.73 31.55
N SER A 8 -15.06 -26.90 32.07
CA SER A 8 -14.29 -25.74 32.53
C SER A 8 -14.10 -24.79 31.37
N PRO A 9 -14.10 -23.47 31.60
CA PRO A 9 -13.87 -22.48 30.53
C PRO A 9 -12.61 -22.80 29.69
N LYS A 10 -11.53 -23.29 30.33
CA LYS A 10 -10.30 -23.72 29.62
C LYS A 10 -10.55 -24.87 28.64
N LEU A 11 -11.38 -25.86 28.99
CA LEU A 11 -11.72 -26.95 28.09
C LEU A 11 -12.52 -26.44 26.88
N THR A 12 -13.44 -25.52 27.09
CA THR A 12 -14.24 -24.89 26.02
C THR A 12 -13.34 -24.09 25.08
N ALA A 13 -12.42 -23.28 25.62
CA ALA A 13 -11.42 -22.52 24.88
C ALA A 13 -10.48 -23.44 24.07
N THR A 14 -10.02 -24.54 24.67
CA THR A 14 -9.19 -25.54 23.98
C THR A 14 -9.93 -26.16 22.80
N LYS A 15 -11.21 -26.53 22.99
CA LYS A 15 -12.05 -27.05 21.91
C LYS A 15 -12.24 -26.03 20.81
N PHE A 16 -12.47 -24.76 21.15
CA PHE A 16 -12.58 -23.66 20.19
C PHE A 16 -11.33 -23.56 19.31
N LEU A 17 -10.12 -23.56 19.91
CA LEU A 17 -8.87 -23.50 19.15
C LEU A 17 -8.71 -24.70 18.21
N ILE A 18 -8.92 -25.92 18.71
CA ILE A 18 -8.72 -27.16 17.91
C ILE A 18 -9.73 -27.25 16.76
N GLN A 19 -11.00 -26.94 17.02
CA GLN A 19 -12.06 -26.98 15.99
C GLN A 19 -11.82 -26.00 14.85
N ASN A 20 -11.21 -24.85 15.14
CA ASN A 20 -10.95 -23.78 14.17
C ASN A 20 -9.51 -23.83 13.60
N MET A 21 -8.73 -24.86 13.91
CA MET A 21 -7.36 -25.01 13.43
C MET A 21 -7.27 -25.53 11.99
N ILE A 22 -8.35 -26.08 11.46
CA ILE A 22 -8.40 -26.65 10.09
C ILE A 22 -8.00 -25.58 9.07
N GLY A 23 -7.03 -25.91 8.21
CA GLY A 23 -6.52 -24.99 7.18
C GLY A 23 -5.54 -23.93 7.68
N LYS A 24 -5.29 -23.84 8.99
CA LYS A 24 -4.24 -22.96 9.53
C LYS A 24 -2.87 -23.54 9.24
N GLN A 25 -1.91 -22.67 8.95
CA GLN A 25 -0.56 -23.03 8.55
C GLN A 25 0.45 -22.11 9.19
N LYS A 26 1.62 -22.66 9.49
CA LYS A 26 2.80 -21.89 9.84
C LYS A 26 3.85 -21.96 8.73
N ILE A 27 4.75 -21.00 8.72
CA ILE A 27 5.97 -21.08 7.94
C ILE A 27 6.99 -21.94 8.69
N ASP A 28 7.70 -22.80 7.99
CA ASP A 28 8.72 -23.66 8.58
C ASP A 28 9.95 -22.87 9.06
N ASN A 29 10.67 -23.40 10.03
CA ASN A 29 11.84 -22.74 10.61
C ASN A 29 12.99 -22.57 9.59
N GLY A 30 13.11 -23.48 8.62
CA GLY A 30 14.10 -23.37 7.56
C GLY A 30 13.89 -22.14 6.68
N SER A 31 12.63 -21.83 6.35
CA SER A 31 12.25 -20.62 5.62
C SER A 31 12.50 -19.36 6.44
N ILE A 32 12.21 -19.37 7.75
CA ILE A 32 12.52 -18.25 8.66
C ILE A 32 14.03 -18.02 8.74
N ASN A 33 14.84 -19.06 8.88
CA ASN A 33 16.29 -18.96 8.95
C ASN A 33 16.90 -18.38 7.66
N LYS A 34 16.35 -18.71 6.49
CA LYS A 34 16.78 -18.12 5.22
C LYS A 34 16.51 -16.62 5.14
N SER A 35 15.37 -16.16 5.64
CA SER A 35 15.03 -14.74 5.65
C SER A 35 15.81 -13.96 6.72
N GLN A 36 16.37 -14.64 7.74
CA GLN A 36 17.12 -13.99 8.82
C GLN A 36 18.26 -13.11 8.31
N LEU A 37 18.94 -13.56 7.25
CA LEU A 37 20.03 -12.80 6.61
C LEU A 37 19.62 -11.37 6.21
N TYR A 38 18.38 -11.21 5.70
CA TYR A 38 17.85 -9.91 5.33
C TYR A 38 17.62 -9.03 6.55
N PHE A 39 17.02 -9.60 7.61
CA PHE A 39 16.75 -8.86 8.84
C PHE A 39 18.04 -8.48 9.57
N ASP A 40 19.05 -9.33 9.59
CA ASP A 40 20.37 -9.03 10.17
C ASP A 40 21.06 -7.89 9.42
N ALA A 41 21.05 -7.93 8.10
CA ALA A 41 21.63 -6.89 7.28
C ALA A 41 20.87 -5.56 7.41
N PHE A 42 19.55 -5.57 7.44
CA PHE A 42 18.74 -4.38 7.70
C PHE A 42 19.02 -3.80 9.07
N THR A 43 19.09 -4.63 10.10
CA THR A 43 19.37 -4.20 11.48
C THR A 43 20.75 -3.55 11.60
N MET A 44 21.79 -4.18 11.04
CA MET A 44 23.13 -3.59 11.00
C MET A 44 23.15 -2.24 10.32
N TYR A 45 22.44 -2.13 9.22
CA TYR A 45 22.40 -0.91 8.44
C TYR A 45 21.67 0.22 9.19
N PHE A 46 20.48 -0.05 9.73
CA PHE A 46 19.68 0.96 10.44
C PHE A 46 20.35 1.45 11.73
N ASN A 47 21.08 0.58 12.43
CA ASN A 47 21.84 0.96 13.61
C ASN A 47 22.99 1.91 13.28
N ASN A 48 23.57 1.80 12.08
CA ASN A 48 24.78 2.56 11.69
C ASN A 48 24.47 3.86 10.92
N GLN A 49 23.32 3.96 10.24
CA GLN A 49 23.07 5.03 9.26
C GLN A 49 21.73 5.78 9.43
N GLY A 50 20.91 5.39 10.41
CA GLY A 50 19.55 5.92 10.58
C GLY A 50 18.53 5.30 9.61
N ARG A 51 17.22 5.43 9.97
CA ARG A 51 16.13 4.57 9.47
C ARG A 51 15.67 4.77 8.02
N TYR A 52 16.18 5.74 7.24
CA TYR A 52 15.52 6.18 6.00
C TYR A 52 16.48 6.43 4.84
N LYS A 53 17.16 5.39 4.32
CA LYS A 53 17.85 5.51 3.04
C LYS A 53 17.45 4.34 2.13
N ASN A 54 16.42 4.55 1.33
CA ASN A 54 15.76 3.53 0.49
C ASN A 54 16.70 2.77 -0.45
N ASP A 55 17.73 3.43 -1.03
CA ASP A 55 18.55 2.79 -2.04
C ASP A 55 19.47 1.70 -1.48
N ILE A 56 19.87 1.81 -0.22
CA ILE A 56 20.75 0.81 0.40
C ILE A 56 19.99 -0.47 0.71
N GLN A 57 18.69 -0.39 0.95
CA GLN A 57 17.86 -1.58 1.12
C GLN A 57 17.84 -2.43 -0.16
N TYR A 58 17.77 -1.80 -1.34
CA TYR A 58 17.90 -2.50 -2.62
C TYR A 58 19.30 -3.13 -2.79
N ILE A 59 20.34 -2.37 -2.45
CA ILE A 59 21.72 -2.88 -2.51
C ILE A 59 21.91 -4.07 -1.57
N ILE A 60 21.38 -4.00 -0.34
CA ILE A 60 21.42 -5.10 0.61
C ILE A 60 20.68 -6.32 0.06
N CYS A 61 19.45 -6.14 -0.43
CA CYS A 61 18.69 -7.23 -1.01
C CYS A 61 19.41 -7.85 -2.21
N ASP A 62 19.91 -7.06 -3.13
CA ASP A 62 20.62 -7.54 -4.31
C ASP A 62 21.92 -8.26 -3.92
N SER A 63 22.65 -7.75 -2.92
CA SER A 63 23.88 -8.40 -2.41
C SER A 63 23.58 -9.74 -1.74
N ILE A 64 22.56 -9.82 -0.91
CA ILE A 64 22.14 -11.07 -0.27
C ILE A 64 21.70 -12.08 -1.32
N LYS A 65 20.94 -11.65 -2.33
CA LYS A 65 20.49 -12.48 -3.43
C LYS A 65 21.65 -13.06 -4.24
N GLN A 66 22.69 -12.27 -4.49
CA GLN A 66 23.90 -12.72 -5.20
C GLN A 66 24.71 -13.72 -4.36
N LEU A 67 24.85 -13.47 -3.06
CA LEU A 67 25.62 -14.33 -2.15
C LEU A 67 24.86 -15.61 -1.75
N TYR A 68 23.55 -15.54 -1.68
CA TYR A 68 22.66 -16.61 -1.21
C TYR A 68 21.45 -16.76 -2.13
N PRO A 69 21.60 -17.31 -3.35
CA PRO A 69 20.50 -17.44 -4.33
C PRO A 69 19.27 -18.19 -3.78
N ASP A 70 19.49 -19.14 -2.88
CA ASP A 70 18.43 -19.95 -2.25
C ASP A 70 17.64 -19.20 -1.16
N ALA A 71 18.10 -18.02 -0.72
CA ALA A 71 17.39 -17.22 0.28
C ALA A 71 16.01 -16.72 -0.23
N GLU A 72 15.81 -16.65 -1.53
CA GLU A 72 14.53 -16.28 -2.17
C GLU A 72 13.57 -17.46 -2.42
N SER A 73 13.88 -18.65 -1.93
CA SER A 73 12.97 -19.79 -2.11
C SER A 73 11.61 -19.49 -1.47
N ARG A 74 10.53 -19.96 -2.13
CA ARG A 74 9.18 -19.83 -1.58
C ARG A 74 9.14 -20.47 -0.19
N PRO A 75 8.49 -19.83 0.81
CA PRO A 75 8.38 -20.41 2.14
C PRO A 75 7.62 -21.72 2.08
N LEU A 76 8.07 -22.70 2.86
CA LEU A 76 7.36 -23.93 3.08
C LEU A 76 6.33 -23.71 4.19
N TYR A 77 5.09 -24.09 3.90
CA TYR A 77 3.99 -24.00 4.86
C TYR A 77 3.70 -25.39 5.46
N LEU A 78 3.58 -25.44 6.77
CA LEU A 78 3.26 -26.63 7.54
C LEU A 78 1.88 -26.47 8.18
N LEU A 79 1.04 -27.50 8.09
CA LEU A 79 -0.30 -27.47 8.71
C LEU A 79 -0.16 -27.46 10.24
N ASP A 80 -0.83 -26.52 10.90
CA ASP A 80 -0.80 -26.37 12.36
C ASP A 80 -1.30 -27.65 13.05
N LEU A 81 -2.37 -28.25 12.53
CA LEU A 81 -2.94 -29.46 13.07
C LEU A 81 -1.93 -30.63 13.17
N GLN A 82 -0.89 -30.64 12.33
CA GLN A 82 0.13 -31.70 12.29
C GLN A 82 1.42 -31.32 13.05
N HIS A 83 1.67 -30.02 13.22
CA HIS A 83 2.99 -29.51 13.64
C HIS A 83 2.97 -28.68 14.92
N ILE A 84 1.80 -28.21 15.39
CA ILE A 84 1.71 -27.49 16.66
C ILE A 84 1.82 -28.49 17.84
N SER A 85 2.64 -28.15 18.83
CA SER A 85 2.78 -29.03 19.99
C SER A 85 1.71 -28.76 21.05
N SER A 86 1.40 -29.80 21.83
CA SER A 86 0.52 -29.66 23.00
C SER A 86 1.08 -28.66 24.03
N ASP A 87 2.39 -28.69 24.24
CA ASP A 87 3.05 -27.80 25.20
C ASP A 87 2.91 -26.33 24.80
N PHE A 88 3.04 -26.03 23.48
CA PHE A 88 2.77 -24.70 22.95
C PHE A 88 1.34 -24.24 23.26
N LEU A 89 0.35 -25.10 22.95
CA LEU A 89 -1.07 -24.76 23.17
C LEU A 89 -1.41 -24.61 24.65
N ILE A 90 -0.88 -25.48 25.52
CA ILE A 90 -1.10 -25.40 26.95
C ILE A 90 -0.54 -24.10 27.50
N HIS A 91 0.72 -23.78 27.20
CA HIS A 91 1.37 -22.55 27.64
C HIS A 91 0.58 -21.32 27.14
N HIS A 92 0.22 -21.31 25.88
CA HIS A 92 -0.55 -20.21 25.28
C HIS A 92 -1.92 -20.02 25.92
N ILE A 93 -2.69 -21.09 26.12
CA ILE A 93 -4.01 -21.05 26.76
C ILE A 93 -3.89 -20.56 28.21
N ASP A 94 -2.93 -21.10 28.97
CA ASP A 94 -2.72 -20.72 30.37
C ASP A 94 -2.36 -19.25 30.48
N TYR A 95 -1.50 -18.73 29.60
CA TYR A 95 -1.16 -17.33 29.55
C TYR A 95 -2.38 -16.45 29.20
N CYS A 96 -3.14 -16.79 28.16
CA CYS A 96 -4.33 -16.02 27.78
C CYS A 96 -5.36 -15.97 28.92
N PHE A 97 -5.57 -17.09 29.64
CA PHE A 97 -6.45 -17.12 30.79
C PHE A 97 -5.92 -16.28 31.95
N HIS A 98 -4.61 -16.32 32.23
CA HIS A 98 -4.00 -15.46 33.24
C HIS A 98 -4.26 -13.98 32.91
N VAL A 99 -3.97 -13.54 31.71
CA VAL A 99 -4.19 -12.15 31.28
C VAL A 99 -5.66 -11.76 31.39
N TRP A 100 -6.57 -12.59 30.88
CA TRP A 100 -8.00 -12.30 30.87
C TRP A 100 -8.59 -12.21 32.29
N GLN A 101 -8.12 -13.02 33.22
CA GLN A 101 -8.65 -13.11 34.58
C GLN A 101 -7.97 -12.11 35.55
N GLU A 102 -6.67 -11.85 35.39
CA GLU A 102 -5.89 -11.09 36.36
C GLU A 102 -5.71 -9.61 35.96
N TYR A 103 -5.81 -9.27 34.66
CA TYR A 103 -5.60 -7.89 34.26
C TYR A 103 -6.87 -7.05 34.48
N PRO A 104 -6.78 -5.94 35.24
CA PRO A 104 -7.96 -5.15 35.68
C PRO A 104 -8.84 -4.66 34.53
N TRP A 105 -8.26 -4.36 33.38
CA TRP A 105 -8.98 -3.86 32.22
C TRP A 105 -9.71 -4.94 31.41
N CYS A 106 -9.44 -6.21 31.70
CA CYS A 106 -10.12 -7.33 31.03
C CYS A 106 -11.46 -7.72 31.68
N LYS A 107 -11.81 -7.13 32.83
CA LYS A 107 -13.01 -7.50 33.64
C LYS A 107 -14.34 -7.42 32.87
N ASP A 108 -14.43 -6.53 31.88
CA ASP A 108 -15.64 -6.31 31.09
C ASP A 108 -15.63 -7.09 29.76
N ILE A 109 -14.62 -7.96 29.53
CA ILE A 109 -14.50 -8.78 28.33
C ILE A 109 -15.17 -10.13 28.58
N ASP A 110 -16.26 -10.38 27.86
CA ASP A 110 -16.98 -11.66 27.95
C ASP A 110 -16.17 -12.83 27.35
N PHE A 111 -16.59 -14.04 27.69
CA PHE A 111 -15.88 -15.27 27.28
C PHE A 111 -15.90 -15.51 25.75
N ASP A 112 -16.95 -15.12 25.05
CA ASP A 112 -17.03 -15.27 23.59
C ASP A 112 -16.03 -14.32 22.91
N THR A 113 -16.00 -13.05 23.32
CA THR A 113 -15.01 -12.06 22.88
C THR A 113 -13.58 -12.51 23.18
N PHE A 114 -13.33 -13.05 24.39
CA PHE A 114 -12.04 -13.64 24.75
C PHE A 114 -11.63 -14.75 23.78
N CYS A 115 -12.51 -15.73 23.53
CA CYS A 115 -12.23 -16.85 22.63
C CYS A 115 -11.95 -16.42 21.20
N LYS A 116 -12.67 -15.42 20.69
CA LYS A 116 -12.57 -15.01 19.29
C LYS A 116 -11.42 -14.05 19.02
N TYR A 117 -11.06 -13.17 19.98
CA TYR A 117 -10.21 -12.02 19.70
C TYR A 117 -8.99 -11.87 20.62
N ILE A 118 -8.86 -12.65 21.69
CA ILE A 118 -7.67 -12.68 22.57
C ILE A 118 -6.97 -14.04 22.48
N LEU A 119 -7.72 -15.11 22.62
CA LEU A 119 -7.23 -16.49 22.68
C LEU A 119 -6.53 -16.98 21.38
N PRO A 120 -6.88 -16.55 20.14
CA PRO A 120 -6.21 -17.08 18.95
C PRO A 120 -4.71 -16.80 18.94
N TYR A 121 -3.92 -17.86 18.77
CA TYR A 121 -2.45 -17.81 18.74
C TYR A 121 -1.88 -17.28 17.41
N THR A 122 -2.70 -17.18 16.38
CA THR A 122 -2.32 -16.65 15.06
C THR A 122 -3.38 -15.70 14.53
N THR A 123 -2.96 -14.76 13.70
CA THR A 123 -3.84 -13.79 13.04
C THR A 123 -3.98 -14.08 11.55
N SER A 124 -2.96 -14.70 10.94
CA SER A 124 -2.95 -15.12 9.55
C SER A 124 -2.12 -16.40 9.42
N ASN A 125 -2.16 -17.05 8.25
CA ASN A 125 -1.41 -18.28 8.00
C ASN A 125 0.13 -18.09 7.92
N CYS A 126 0.67 -16.98 8.40
CA CYS A 126 2.09 -16.67 8.23
C CYS A 126 2.93 -16.92 9.47
N TYR A 127 2.39 -16.65 10.67
CA TYR A 127 3.18 -16.66 11.92
C TYR A 127 2.41 -17.31 13.04
N TRP A 128 3.08 -18.18 13.77
CA TRP A 128 2.74 -18.44 15.16
C TRP A 128 4.02 -18.54 15.99
N GLU A 129 4.09 -17.76 17.03
CA GLU A 129 5.14 -17.73 18.05
C GLU A 129 4.45 -17.53 19.38
N GLN A 130 5.17 -17.81 20.47
CA GLN A 130 4.71 -17.40 21.82
C GLN A 130 4.80 -15.88 21.93
N ALA A 131 3.78 -15.22 21.39
CA ALA A 131 3.69 -13.74 21.44
C ALA A 131 3.73 -13.22 22.87
N SER A 132 3.18 -13.97 23.82
CA SER A 132 3.24 -13.72 25.25
C SER A 132 4.65 -13.43 25.73
N ASP A 133 5.59 -14.33 25.48
CA ASP A 133 6.95 -14.27 26.02
C ASP A 133 7.69 -13.01 25.58
N PHE A 134 7.38 -12.54 24.38
CA PHE A 134 7.96 -11.33 23.83
C PHE A 134 7.26 -10.04 24.32
N PHE A 135 5.93 -9.99 24.22
CA PHE A 135 5.18 -8.76 24.50
C PHE A 135 4.88 -8.54 25.98
N GLU A 136 4.88 -9.58 26.79
CA GLU A 136 4.77 -9.46 28.25
C GLU A 136 5.90 -8.61 28.80
N GLN A 137 7.13 -8.92 28.41
CA GLN A 137 8.30 -8.17 28.87
C GLN A 137 8.32 -6.75 28.29
N LYS A 138 7.98 -6.58 27.02
CA LYS A 138 7.99 -5.27 26.35
C LYS A 138 7.07 -4.25 27.04
N TYR A 139 5.90 -4.68 27.49
CA TYR A 139 4.90 -3.79 28.09
C TYR A 139 4.73 -3.96 29.61
N ALA A 140 5.70 -4.59 30.30
CA ALA A 140 5.63 -4.82 31.74
C ALA A 140 5.45 -3.52 32.54
N THR A 141 6.26 -2.51 32.26
CA THR A 141 6.18 -1.20 32.95
C THR A 141 4.89 -0.43 32.62
N LEU A 142 4.32 -0.61 31.44
CA LEU A 142 3.06 0.02 31.07
C LEU A 142 1.92 -0.52 31.94
N ARG A 143 1.89 -1.83 32.21
CA ARG A 143 0.83 -2.46 33.02
C ARG A 143 0.69 -1.84 34.39
N ASP A 144 1.80 -1.52 35.05
CA ASP A 144 1.79 -0.92 36.40
C ASP A 144 1.23 0.50 36.41
N THR A 145 1.38 1.22 35.29
CA THR A 145 0.99 2.64 35.19
C THR A 145 -0.44 2.86 34.71
N VAL A 146 -1.02 1.90 33.95
CA VAL A 146 -2.31 2.08 33.27
C VAL A 146 -3.44 1.19 33.82
N SER A 147 -3.26 0.55 34.96
CA SER A 147 -4.23 -0.38 35.57
C SER A 147 -5.65 0.20 35.77
N HIS A 148 -5.77 1.53 35.81
CA HIS A 148 -7.03 2.26 35.97
C HIS A 148 -7.75 2.56 34.65
N LYS A 149 -7.13 2.28 33.49
CA LYS A 149 -7.67 2.55 32.16
C LYS A 149 -8.50 1.39 31.63
N SER A 150 -9.39 1.68 30.70
CA SER A 150 -10.12 0.66 29.93
C SER A 150 -9.19 -0.07 28.95
N TYR A 151 -9.57 -1.28 28.54
CA TYR A 151 -8.80 -2.02 27.54
C TYR A 151 -8.69 -1.27 26.19
N LYS A 152 -9.68 -0.44 25.84
CA LYS A 152 -9.65 0.40 24.62
C LYS A 152 -8.55 1.45 24.70
N GLU A 153 -8.48 2.22 25.81
CA GLU A 153 -7.42 3.23 26.01
C GLU A 153 -6.03 2.60 26.04
N ILE A 154 -5.89 1.42 26.64
CA ILE A 154 -4.61 0.70 26.67
C ILE A 154 -4.26 0.22 25.27
N GLY A 155 -5.25 -0.28 24.53
CA GLY A 155 -5.09 -0.70 23.15
C GLY A 155 -4.64 0.45 22.23
N GLU A 156 -5.18 1.65 22.43
CA GLU A 156 -4.72 2.86 21.72
C GLU A 156 -3.26 3.21 22.06
N ILE A 157 -2.88 3.16 23.33
CA ILE A 157 -1.50 3.44 23.77
C ILE A 157 -0.50 2.47 23.12
N ILE A 158 -0.81 1.16 23.15
CA ILE A 158 0.03 0.12 22.53
C ILE A 158 0.08 0.31 20.99
N SER A 159 -1.05 0.61 20.38
CA SER A 159 -1.12 0.85 18.95
C SER A 159 -0.29 2.06 18.53
N GLU A 160 -0.38 3.17 19.25
CA GLU A 160 0.42 4.36 18.99
C GLU A 160 1.93 4.14 19.18
N ASP A 161 2.35 3.37 20.21
CA ASP A 161 3.75 3.00 20.40
C ASP A 161 4.30 2.26 19.19
N ILE A 162 3.55 1.28 18.68
CA ILE A 162 3.93 0.50 17.52
C ILE A 162 3.95 1.37 16.26
N ASP A 163 2.92 2.18 16.04
CA ASP A 163 2.80 3.04 14.86
C ASP A 163 3.88 4.13 14.80
N LYS A 164 4.36 4.60 15.95
CA LYS A 164 5.48 5.56 16.02
C LYS A 164 6.83 4.93 15.67
N THR A 165 6.97 3.65 15.94
CA THR A 165 8.26 2.95 15.81
C THR A 165 8.36 2.12 14.54
N PHE A 166 7.24 1.62 14.03
CA PHE A 166 7.21 0.72 12.89
C PHE A 166 7.11 1.49 11.57
N VAL A 167 8.03 1.23 10.67
CA VAL A 167 8.03 1.82 9.32
C VAL A 167 7.38 0.84 8.36
N GLN A 168 6.21 1.22 7.86
CA GLN A 168 5.60 0.47 6.76
C GLN A 168 6.37 0.77 5.47
N ASN A 169 7.19 -0.17 5.02
CA ASN A 169 7.90 -0.05 3.76
C ASN A 169 7.37 -1.07 2.75
N TRP A 170 6.52 -0.58 1.88
CA TRP A 170 5.85 -1.38 0.87
C TRP A 170 6.78 -1.86 -0.24
N VAL A 171 7.75 -1.04 -0.59
CA VAL A 171 8.61 -1.24 -1.77
C VAL A 171 9.59 -2.39 -1.58
N LEU A 172 10.07 -2.62 -0.36
CA LEU A 172 11.07 -3.64 -0.08
C LEU A 172 10.56 -5.07 -0.26
N PHE A 173 9.32 -5.32 0.13
CA PHE A 173 8.80 -6.69 0.22
C PHE A 173 7.96 -7.11 -0.99
N SER A 174 7.34 -6.16 -1.71
CA SER A 174 6.36 -6.50 -2.73
C SER A 174 6.91 -6.61 -4.16
N GLN A 175 7.87 -5.81 -4.56
CA GLN A 175 8.28 -5.73 -5.97
C GLN A 175 9.40 -6.71 -6.35
N LYS A 176 10.33 -6.99 -5.47
CA LYS A 176 11.45 -7.91 -5.75
C LYS A 176 11.29 -9.30 -5.14
N HIS A 177 10.55 -9.42 -4.05
CA HIS A 177 10.26 -10.69 -3.40
C HIS A 177 8.79 -11.02 -3.62
N LYS A 178 8.49 -12.01 -4.45
CA LYS A 178 7.12 -12.47 -4.75
C LYS A 178 6.43 -13.10 -3.54
N GLY A 179 6.39 -12.40 -2.41
CA GLY A 179 5.80 -12.83 -1.16
C GLY A 179 6.41 -12.13 0.04
N LEU A 180 5.75 -12.31 1.20
CA LEU A 180 6.25 -11.83 2.48
C LEU A 180 7.52 -12.59 2.87
N LEU A 181 8.54 -11.88 3.37
CA LEU A 181 9.68 -12.55 3.99
C LEU A 181 9.23 -13.23 5.27
N PRO A 182 9.44 -14.54 5.42
CA PRO A 182 9.18 -15.24 6.66
C PRO A 182 9.97 -14.58 7.80
N THR A 183 9.30 -14.23 8.89
CA THR A 183 9.96 -13.52 9.98
C THR A 183 9.37 -13.86 11.35
N THR A 184 10.04 -13.40 12.39
CA THR A 184 9.64 -13.51 13.79
C THR A 184 9.25 -12.14 14.37
N PHE A 185 8.51 -12.13 15.48
CA PHE A 185 8.21 -10.88 16.19
C PHE A 185 9.48 -10.17 16.64
N LYS A 186 10.51 -10.92 17.03
CA LYS A 186 11.82 -10.37 17.36
C LYS A 186 12.45 -9.63 16.18
N ASN A 187 12.40 -10.23 15.00
CA ASN A 187 12.94 -9.60 13.78
C ASN A 187 12.16 -8.34 13.40
N LEU A 188 10.83 -8.40 13.46
CA LEU A 188 9.99 -7.22 13.21
C LEU A 188 10.26 -6.10 14.21
N ALA A 189 10.41 -6.45 15.50
CA ALA A 189 10.73 -5.46 16.53
C ALA A 189 12.09 -4.81 16.33
N THR A 190 13.08 -5.56 15.87
CA THR A 190 14.45 -5.08 15.68
C THR A 190 14.57 -4.25 14.41
N ALA A 191 14.07 -4.78 13.30
CA ALA A 191 14.10 -4.08 12.00
C ALA A 191 13.09 -2.93 11.93
N GLN A 192 11.96 -3.05 12.62
CA GLN A 192 10.84 -2.07 12.62
C GLN A 192 10.36 -1.75 11.20
N ILE A 193 10.44 -2.74 10.31
CA ILE A 193 10.07 -2.65 8.89
C ILE A 193 9.16 -3.82 8.54
N GLY A 194 8.14 -3.55 7.73
CA GLY A 194 7.25 -4.54 7.15
C GLY A 194 6.20 -3.90 6.24
N THR A 195 5.41 -4.73 5.59
CA THR A 195 4.20 -4.26 4.90
C THR A 195 3.10 -3.93 5.92
N CYS A 196 1.96 -3.42 5.44
CA CYS A 196 0.79 -3.23 6.30
C CYS A 196 0.34 -4.55 6.96
N LEU A 197 0.55 -5.70 6.33
CA LEU A 197 0.18 -6.99 6.93
C LEU A 197 1.05 -7.34 8.13
N GLU A 198 2.40 -7.32 7.99
CA GLU A 198 3.31 -7.62 9.10
C GLU A 198 3.15 -6.64 10.26
N ALA A 199 3.02 -5.34 9.97
CA ALA A 199 2.81 -4.32 10.99
C ALA A 199 1.54 -4.60 11.82
N ASN A 200 0.45 -4.99 11.15
CA ASN A 200 -0.81 -5.29 11.84
C ASN A 200 -0.80 -6.65 12.53
N ILE A 201 -0.16 -7.68 11.99
CA ILE A 201 0.04 -8.95 12.71
C ILE A 201 0.83 -8.71 14.01
N TYR A 202 1.91 -7.95 13.94
CA TYR A 202 2.71 -7.57 15.10
C TYR A 202 1.88 -6.80 16.14
N LYS A 203 1.09 -5.82 15.69
CA LYS A 203 0.20 -5.03 16.54
C LYS A 203 -0.86 -5.90 17.22
N ILE A 204 -1.54 -6.77 16.48
CA ILE A 204 -2.57 -7.65 17.02
C ILE A 204 -1.97 -8.63 18.05
N ALA A 205 -0.80 -9.19 17.78
CA ALA A 205 -0.11 -10.05 18.71
C ALA A 205 0.24 -9.32 20.02
N ALA A 206 0.73 -8.09 19.93
CA ALA A 206 1.00 -7.24 21.09
C ALA A 206 -0.26 -6.91 21.90
N LEU A 207 -1.35 -6.56 21.22
CA LEU A 207 -2.65 -6.26 21.85
C LEU A 207 -3.19 -7.49 22.57
N ARG A 208 -3.26 -8.64 21.90
CA ARG A 208 -3.78 -9.89 22.48
C ARG A 208 -2.95 -10.36 23.67
N ALA A 209 -1.62 -10.27 23.59
CA ALA A 209 -0.73 -10.58 24.70
C ALA A 209 -0.93 -9.69 25.93
N ASN A 210 -1.54 -8.53 25.78
CA ASN A 210 -1.92 -7.62 26.86
C ASN A 210 -3.43 -7.63 27.16
N GLY A 211 -4.16 -8.64 26.70
CA GLY A 211 -5.58 -8.82 26.99
C GLY A 211 -6.52 -7.89 26.22
N ILE A 212 -6.05 -7.27 25.15
CA ILE A 212 -6.87 -6.39 24.31
C ILE A 212 -7.45 -7.20 23.15
N PRO A 213 -8.78 -7.30 23.02
CA PRO A 213 -9.40 -8.02 21.92
C PRO A 213 -9.19 -7.28 20.60
N ALA A 214 -8.49 -7.93 19.68
CA ALA A 214 -8.09 -7.32 18.41
C ALA A 214 -8.28 -8.25 17.21
N ALA A 215 -8.69 -7.68 16.08
CA ALA A 215 -8.94 -8.37 14.83
C ALA A 215 -8.19 -7.74 13.67
N LEU A 216 -7.88 -8.57 12.65
CA LEU A 216 -7.31 -8.14 11.37
C LEU A 216 -8.43 -7.90 10.37
N ASN A 217 -8.53 -6.70 9.85
CA ASN A 217 -9.44 -6.37 8.77
C ASN A 217 -8.68 -6.10 7.48
N THR A 218 -9.34 -6.29 6.34
CA THR A 218 -8.74 -6.16 5.01
C THR A 218 -9.77 -5.93 3.92
N PHE A 219 -9.30 -5.52 2.77
CA PHE A 219 -9.99 -5.66 1.49
C PHE A 219 -9.03 -6.21 0.43
N PRO A 220 -9.54 -7.04 -0.51
CA PRO A 220 -8.70 -7.69 -1.51
C PRO A 220 -8.05 -6.71 -2.47
N ASN A 221 -8.73 -5.62 -2.81
CA ASN A 221 -8.26 -4.56 -3.70
C ASN A 221 -8.98 -3.25 -3.45
N TRP A 222 -8.30 -2.11 -3.69
CA TRP A 222 -8.95 -0.81 -3.76
C TRP A 222 -9.91 -0.74 -4.96
N GLY A 223 -10.97 0.05 -4.85
CA GLY A 223 -11.91 0.26 -5.95
C GLY A 223 -11.35 1.11 -7.09
N ASN A 224 -10.43 2.01 -6.79
CA ASN A 224 -9.83 2.96 -7.74
C ASN A 224 -8.31 3.11 -7.60
N ALA A 225 -7.65 2.21 -6.90
CA ALA A 225 -6.20 2.13 -6.78
C ALA A 225 -5.77 0.67 -6.83
N ASN A 226 -4.47 0.42 -6.94
CA ASN A 226 -3.92 -0.93 -6.95
C ASN A 226 -3.71 -1.45 -5.53
N SER A 227 -3.64 -2.78 -5.39
CA SER A 227 -3.29 -3.49 -4.16
C SER A 227 -4.41 -3.58 -3.12
N SER A 228 -4.16 -4.41 -2.12
CA SER A 228 -4.98 -4.62 -0.93
C SER A 228 -4.51 -3.74 0.22
N HIS A 229 -5.24 -3.72 1.33
CA HIS A 229 -4.80 -3.10 2.57
C HIS A 229 -5.25 -3.89 3.78
N PHE A 230 -4.47 -3.80 4.89
CA PHE A 230 -4.74 -4.45 6.16
C PHE A 230 -4.68 -3.44 7.29
N TRP A 231 -5.58 -3.57 8.27
CA TRP A 231 -5.55 -2.76 9.50
C TRP A 231 -6.07 -3.53 10.70
N THR A 232 -5.73 -3.04 11.88
CA THR A 232 -6.15 -3.59 13.16
C THR A 232 -7.39 -2.89 13.66
N GLU A 233 -8.35 -3.66 14.18
CA GLU A 233 -9.51 -3.17 14.93
C GLU A 233 -9.43 -3.66 16.37
N ILE A 234 -9.60 -2.76 17.33
CA ILE A 234 -9.85 -3.11 18.74
C ILE A 234 -11.34 -3.38 18.87
N ILE A 235 -11.72 -4.60 19.27
CA ILE A 235 -13.10 -5.04 19.31
C ILE A 235 -13.86 -4.33 20.43
N GLY A 236 -15.12 -3.95 20.18
CA GLY A 236 -15.97 -3.23 21.13
C GLY A 236 -15.74 -1.72 21.16
N ASP A 237 -14.87 -1.22 20.29
CA ASP A 237 -14.80 0.21 20.06
C ASP A 237 -15.94 0.63 19.13
N GLU A 238 -16.97 1.29 19.70
CA GLU A 238 -18.12 1.78 18.93
C GLU A 238 -17.79 3.02 18.10
N HIS A 239 -16.63 3.63 18.35
CA HIS A 239 -16.12 4.75 17.56
C HIS A 239 -15.36 4.26 16.32
N ILE A 240 -15.89 3.24 15.66
CA ILE A 240 -15.59 3.05 14.26
C ILE A 240 -16.37 4.17 13.54
N ASP A 241 -15.78 5.35 13.50
CA ASP A 241 -16.17 6.32 12.48
C ASP A 241 -16.17 5.56 11.16
N LYS A 242 -17.31 5.57 10.44
CA LYS A 242 -17.38 4.91 9.14
C LYS A 242 -16.18 5.36 8.33
N LEU A 243 -15.20 4.49 8.23
CA LEU A 243 -13.83 4.81 7.80
C LEU A 243 -13.78 5.39 6.39
N TYR A 244 -14.81 5.09 5.60
CA TYR A 244 -14.90 5.56 4.23
C TYR A 244 -16.35 5.82 3.86
N ASP A 245 -16.73 7.06 3.85
CA ASP A 245 -17.88 7.46 3.08
C ASP A 245 -17.44 7.58 1.61
N ASN A 246 -17.66 6.52 0.83
CA ASN A 246 -17.38 6.55 -0.61
C ASN A 246 -18.21 7.64 -1.35
N THR A 247 -19.08 8.36 -0.66
CA THR A 247 -19.92 9.42 -1.22
C THR A 247 -19.37 10.82 -0.99
N GLN A 248 -18.55 10.99 0.06
CA GLN A 248 -17.93 12.26 0.43
C GLN A 248 -16.42 12.03 0.64
N ARG A 249 -15.67 12.99 1.08
CA ARG A 249 -14.22 12.84 1.29
C ARG A 249 -13.92 11.59 2.12
N PRO A 250 -13.01 10.70 1.70
CA PRO A 250 -12.71 9.51 2.43
C PRO A 250 -12.13 9.87 3.80
N TYR A 251 -12.66 9.28 4.80
CA TYR A 251 -12.01 9.22 6.08
C TYR A 251 -10.84 8.22 5.96
N ILE A 252 -9.64 8.72 6.08
CA ILE A 252 -8.44 7.88 6.15
C ILE A 252 -8.36 7.37 7.59
N SER A 253 -8.22 6.05 7.80
CA SER A 253 -8.12 5.49 9.15
C SER A 253 -6.94 6.12 9.91
N LYS A 254 -6.96 6.12 11.24
CA LYS A 254 -5.81 6.62 12.02
C LYS A 254 -4.50 5.92 11.64
N SER A 255 -4.54 4.65 11.24
CA SER A 255 -3.38 3.90 10.75
C SER A 255 -2.97 4.29 9.33
N ASP A 256 -3.92 4.57 8.43
CA ASP A 256 -3.64 5.11 7.11
C ASP A 256 -3.16 6.57 7.18
N ILE A 257 -3.71 7.34 8.12
CA ILE A 257 -3.25 8.68 8.45
C ILE A 257 -1.76 8.70 8.81
N LEU A 258 -1.21 7.66 9.42
CA LEU A 258 0.20 7.64 9.78
C LEU A 258 1.12 7.52 8.57
N VAL A 259 0.78 6.72 7.58
CA VAL A 259 1.55 6.62 6.33
C VAL A 259 1.39 7.90 5.51
N ASP A 260 0.15 8.34 5.29
CA ASP A 260 -0.11 9.53 4.47
C ASP A 260 0.18 10.84 5.23
N ASN A 261 -0.03 10.91 6.56
CA ASN A 261 0.24 12.11 7.35
C ASN A 261 1.71 12.30 7.74
N ILE A 262 2.49 11.26 7.96
CA ILE A 262 3.93 11.43 8.15
C ILE A 262 4.52 12.05 6.88
N PHE A 263 4.11 11.59 5.73
CA PHE A 263 4.51 12.15 4.46
C PHE A 263 4.03 13.60 4.32
N TRP A 264 2.72 13.84 4.42
CA TRP A 264 2.13 15.16 4.19
C TRP A 264 2.46 16.19 5.28
N LYS A 265 2.56 15.81 6.54
CA LYS A 265 2.99 16.70 7.63
C LYS A 265 4.45 17.11 7.54
N ASN A 266 5.31 16.20 7.11
CA ASN A 266 6.75 16.45 7.08
C ASN A 266 7.22 17.05 5.75
N THR A 267 6.41 16.96 4.70
CA THR A 267 6.81 17.37 3.36
C THR A 267 5.99 18.55 2.86
N TYR A 268 4.70 18.38 2.73
CA TYR A 268 3.77 19.37 2.16
C TYR A 268 2.34 18.86 2.30
N SER A 269 1.45 19.71 2.80
CA SER A 269 0.01 19.45 2.76
C SER A 269 -0.60 20.30 1.66
N PRO A 270 -0.92 19.78 0.47
CA PRO A 270 -1.53 20.57 -0.58
C PRO A 270 -2.89 21.07 -0.09
N THR A 271 -3.05 22.38 -0.10
CA THR A 271 -4.36 22.98 0.11
C THR A 271 -5.07 23.05 -1.24
N LEU A 272 -6.41 23.14 -1.23
CA LEU A 272 -7.19 23.27 -2.47
C LEU A 272 -6.72 24.42 -3.37
N LYS A 273 -6.10 25.46 -2.80
CA LYS A 273 -5.54 26.59 -3.54
C LYS A 273 -4.25 26.26 -4.30
N ASP A 274 -3.54 25.21 -3.89
CA ASP A 274 -2.27 24.78 -4.50
C ASP A 274 -2.52 23.77 -5.62
N ILE A 275 -3.76 23.30 -5.78
CA ILE A 275 -4.20 22.41 -6.83
C ILE A 275 -4.60 23.26 -8.04
N PRO A 276 -4.07 22.99 -9.25
CA PRO A 276 -4.50 23.70 -10.45
C PRO A 276 -6.03 23.66 -10.61
N PRO A 277 -6.70 24.74 -11.01
CA PRO A 277 -8.17 24.80 -11.11
C PRO A 277 -8.80 23.73 -12.02
N TYR A 278 -8.03 23.19 -12.97
CA TYR A 278 -8.44 22.13 -13.89
C TYR A 278 -8.19 20.70 -13.32
N ALA A 279 -7.46 20.59 -12.23
CA ALA A 279 -7.21 19.31 -11.60
C ALA A 279 -8.32 19.04 -10.58
N SER A 280 -9.33 18.27 -10.93
CA SER A 280 -10.24 17.70 -9.95
C SER A 280 -9.50 16.55 -9.23
N ILE A 281 -8.73 16.90 -8.21
CA ILE A 281 -8.02 15.92 -7.42
C ILE A 281 -9.00 15.38 -6.39
N GLN A 282 -9.54 14.22 -6.67
CA GLN A 282 -10.19 13.41 -5.67
C GLN A 282 -9.13 12.46 -5.08
N TYR A 283 -8.57 12.81 -3.93
CA TYR A 283 -7.74 11.89 -3.13
C TYR A 283 -8.57 10.75 -2.51
N CYS A 284 -9.73 10.46 -3.10
CA CYS A 284 -10.67 9.49 -2.61
C CYS A 284 -10.28 8.11 -3.11
N ARG A 285 -9.65 7.33 -2.24
CA ARG A 285 -9.61 5.88 -2.45
C ARG A 285 -10.98 5.31 -2.11
N THR A 286 -11.54 4.52 -3.01
CA THR A 286 -12.81 3.83 -2.79
C THR A 286 -12.54 2.38 -2.39
N ILE A 287 -13.40 1.83 -1.55
CA ILE A 287 -13.31 0.45 -1.08
C ILE A 287 -14.51 -0.33 -1.60
N PRO A 288 -14.29 -1.46 -2.28
CA PRO A 288 -15.37 -2.29 -2.80
C PRO A 288 -16.04 -3.16 -1.74
N LYS A 289 -15.25 -3.70 -0.81
CA LYS A 289 -15.67 -4.64 0.23
C LYS A 289 -14.73 -4.54 1.41
N VAL A 290 -15.20 -4.87 2.61
CA VAL A 290 -14.37 -5.01 3.82
C VAL A 290 -14.60 -6.37 4.44
N TYR A 291 -13.50 -7.03 4.78
CA TYR A 291 -13.51 -8.34 5.39
C TYR A 291 -12.70 -8.35 6.70
N ARG A 292 -13.17 -9.15 7.65
CA ARG A 292 -12.41 -9.53 8.84
C ARG A 292 -11.81 -10.91 8.64
N ILE A 293 -10.56 -11.07 9.05
CA ILE A 293 -9.88 -12.37 9.09
C ILE A 293 -10.01 -12.92 10.49
N ASN A 294 -10.99 -13.78 10.71
CA ASN A 294 -11.22 -14.45 11.97
C ASN A 294 -10.38 -15.72 12.11
N TYR A 295 -10.05 -16.08 13.35
CA TYR A 295 -9.56 -17.41 13.67
C TYR A 295 -10.70 -18.44 13.52
N GLU A 296 -11.90 -18.07 13.96
CA GLU A 296 -13.11 -18.87 13.84
C GLU A 296 -13.50 -19.10 12.38
N ILE A 297 -13.76 -20.37 12.05
CA ILE A 297 -14.21 -20.78 10.71
C ILE A 297 -15.65 -20.29 10.48
N GLN A 298 -15.86 -19.54 9.41
CA GLN A 298 -17.17 -19.07 8.99
C GLN A 298 -17.88 -20.18 8.20
N GLN A 299 -18.98 -20.70 8.75
CA GLN A 299 -19.72 -21.84 8.15
C GLN A 299 -20.23 -21.54 6.74
N ASN A 300 -20.45 -20.28 6.42
CA ASN A 300 -20.91 -19.81 5.12
C ASN A 300 -19.75 -19.38 4.19
N SER A 301 -18.51 -19.66 4.57
CA SER A 301 -17.36 -19.30 3.75
C SER A 301 -17.34 -20.07 2.43
N LEU A 302 -16.87 -19.40 1.37
CA LEU A 302 -16.70 -20.02 0.06
C LEU A 302 -15.71 -21.19 0.14
N ALA A 303 -14.69 -21.09 0.98
CA ALA A 303 -13.70 -22.16 1.22
C ALA A 303 -14.31 -23.49 1.62
N LEU A 304 -15.44 -23.48 2.35
CA LEU A 304 -16.11 -24.71 2.79
C LEU A 304 -17.18 -25.21 1.80
N GLN A 305 -17.74 -24.32 0.98
CA GLN A 305 -18.87 -24.64 0.12
C GLN A 305 -18.46 -24.99 -1.31
N ALA A 306 -17.36 -24.39 -1.80
CA ALA A 306 -16.98 -24.53 -3.18
C ALA A 306 -16.48 -25.93 -3.55
N LYS A 307 -16.99 -26.44 -4.68
CA LYS A 307 -16.55 -27.70 -5.30
C LYS A 307 -15.70 -27.45 -6.55
N GLU A 308 -15.46 -26.20 -6.87
CA GLU A 308 -14.63 -25.74 -7.98
C GLU A 308 -13.48 -24.88 -7.46
N GLU A 309 -12.52 -24.60 -8.33
CA GLU A 309 -11.42 -23.68 -8.00
C GLU A 309 -11.96 -22.28 -7.69
N ILE A 310 -11.44 -21.68 -6.61
CA ILE A 310 -11.83 -20.35 -6.13
C ILE A 310 -10.61 -19.45 -5.99
N PRO A 311 -10.77 -18.12 -6.06
CA PRO A 311 -9.69 -17.18 -5.83
C PRO A 311 -9.03 -17.34 -4.46
N ASP A 312 -7.72 -17.14 -4.39
CA ASP A 312 -6.91 -17.42 -3.19
C ASP A 312 -7.40 -16.69 -1.94
N PHE A 313 -7.88 -15.46 -2.08
CA PHE A 313 -8.44 -14.71 -0.96
C PHE A 313 -9.59 -15.46 -0.26
N PHE A 314 -10.46 -16.10 -1.02
CA PHE A 314 -11.62 -16.82 -0.50
C PHE A 314 -11.32 -18.25 -0.05
N LYS A 315 -10.08 -18.74 -0.21
CA LYS A 315 -9.65 -20.05 0.34
C LYS A 315 -9.50 -20.03 1.86
N ASN A 316 -9.43 -18.85 2.48
CA ASN A 316 -9.40 -18.73 3.93
C ASN A 316 -10.83 -18.84 4.51
N PRO A 317 -11.12 -19.90 5.29
CA PRO A 317 -12.46 -20.11 5.84
C PRO A 317 -12.83 -19.13 6.97
N GLY A 318 -11.89 -18.33 7.47
CA GLY A 318 -12.13 -17.31 8.51
C GLY A 318 -12.56 -15.97 7.97
N VAL A 319 -12.75 -15.81 6.66
CA VAL A 319 -13.14 -14.53 6.04
C VAL A 319 -14.61 -14.23 6.32
N GLU A 320 -14.87 -13.10 6.99
CA GLU A 320 -16.20 -12.57 7.32
C GLU A 320 -16.42 -11.22 6.62
N ASP A 321 -17.57 -11.05 5.96
CA ASP A 321 -17.95 -9.78 5.33
C ASP A 321 -18.50 -8.78 6.38
N ILE A 322 -17.74 -7.74 6.66
CA ILE A 322 -18.05 -6.65 7.58
C ILE A 322 -18.20 -5.29 6.89
N THR A 323 -18.45 -5.29 5.59
CA THR A 323 -18.46 -4.09 4.74
C THR A 323 -19.36 -2.98 5.29
N ASP A 324 -20.56 -3.31 5.74
CA ASP A 324 -21.54 -2.36 6.26
C ASP A 324 -21.16 -1.67 7.57
N LYS A 325 -20.14 -2.19 8.27
CA LYS A 325 -19.57 -1.52 9.45
C LYS A 325 -18.68 -0.33 9.06
N TYR A 326 -18.07 -0.37 7.88
CA TYR A 326 -16.99 0.55 7.50
C TYR A 326 -17.37 1.53 6.41
N ILE A 327 -18.20 1.12 5.44
CA ILE A 327 -18.52 1.94 4.27
C ILE A 327 -20.00 1.94 3.94
N VAL A 328 -20.40 2.95 3.18
CA VAL A 328 -21.73 2.95 2.53
C VAL A 328 -21.72 1.88 1.44
N CYS A 329 -22.63 0.95 1.53
CA CYS A 329 -22.75 -0.17 0.61
C CYS A 329 -24.21 -0.43 0.21
N ARG A 330 -24.42 -1.23 -0.83
CA ARG A 330 -25.75 -1.62 -1.34
C ARG A 330 -25.75 -3.10 -1.69
N ASP A 331 -26.91 -3.73 -1.52
CA ASP A 331 -27.20 -5.02 -2.13
C ASP A 331 -27.61 -4.77 -3.57
N ILE A 332 -26.93 -5.43 -4.52
CA ILE A 332 -27.17 -5.22 -5.94
C ILE A 332 -27.44 -6.53 -6.67
N GLU A 333 -28.31 -6.47 -7.64
CA GLU A 333 -28.58 -7.57 -8.57
C GLU A 333 -28.01 -7.23 -9.94
N VAL A 334 -27.06 -8.05 -10.42
CA VAL A 334 -26.32 -7.81 -11.65
C VAL A 334 -26.75 -8.80 -12.73
N PRO A 335 -27.09 -8.34 -13.94
CA PRO A 335 -27.39 -9.22 -15.07
C PRO A 335 -26.12 -9.90 -15.57
N LEU A 336 -26.26 -11.16 -16.01
CA LEU A 336 -25.17 -11.95 -16.60
C LEU A 336 -25.49 -12.26 -18.06
N TRP A 337 -24.44 -12.34 -18.89
CA TRP A 337 -24.59 -12.68 -20.29
C TRP A 337 -25.12 -14.10 -20.48
N GLU A 338 -25.76 -14.32 -21.60
CA GLU A 338 -26.16 -15.65 -22.01
C GLU A 338 -24.93 -16.47 -22.41
N GLY A 339 -24.71 -17.59 -21.75
CA GLY A 339 -23.60 -18.48 -22.08
C GLY A 339 -23.72 -19.82 -21.35
N LYS A 340 -23.13 -20.86 -21.92
CA LYS A 340 -23.05 -22.20 -21.29
C LYS A 340 -21.83 -22.25 -20.33
N HIS A 341 -21.77 -21.34 -19.37
CA HIS A 341 -20.76 -21.44 -18.33
C HIS A 341 -21.19 -22.49 -17.32
N LYS A 342 -20.30 -23.46 -17.08
CA LYS A 342 -20.52 -24.54 -16.10
C LYS A 342 -20.07 -24.15 -14.69
N LYS A 343 -19.77 -22.86 -14.45
CA LYS A 343 -19.28 -22.39 -13.17
C LYS A 343 -20.42 -22.20 -12.18
N GLU A 344 -20.17 -22.64 -10.92
CA GLU A 344 -21.13 -22.51 -9.85
C GLU A 344 -21.16 -21.09 -9.26
N TYR A 345 -20.00 -20.41 -9.28
CA TYR A 345 -19.84 -19.07 -8.68
C TYR A 345 -19.51 -18.02 -9.71
N VAL A 346 -20.02 -16.82 -9.48
CA VAL A 346 -19.67 -15.58 -10.19
C VAL A 346 -19.12 -14.57 -9.19
N TYR A 347 -18.17 -13.76 -9.65
CA TYR A 347 -17.45 -12.79 -8.83
C TYR A 347 -17.69 -11.39 -9.34
N LEU A 348 -17.71 -10.38 -8.42
CA LEU A 348 -17.43 -9.00 -8.81
C LEU A 348 -15.93 -8.77 -8.67
N CYS A 349 -15.35 -8.15 -9.67
CA CYS A 349 -13.93 -7.85 -9.72
C CYS A 349 -13.70 -6.34 -9.80
N CYS A 350 -12.63 -5.86 -9.15
CA CYS A 350 -12.07 -4.53 -9.33
C CYS A 350 -10.79 -4.61 -10.14
N TYR A 351 -10.48 -3.57 -10.90
CA TYR A 351 -9.28 -3.54 -11.72
C TYR A 351 -8.05 -3.18 -10.88
N ASP A 352 -6.98 -3.94 -11.03
CA ASP A 352 -5.68 -3.74 -10.41
C ASP A 352 -4.58 -3.93 -11.43
N ASP A 353 -3.79 -2.90 -11.66
CA ASP A 353 -2.66 -2.87 -12.59
C ASP A 353 -2.99 -3.51 -13.95
N ASN A 354 -2.74 -4.79 -14.12
CA ASN A 354 -3.00 -5.52 -15.37
C ASN A 354 -4.09 -6.60 -15.23
N ASN A 355 -4.77 -6.68 -14.10
CA ASN A 355 -5.70 -7.76 -13.79
C ASN A 355 -7.01 -7.28 -13.17
N TRP A 356 -8.03 -8.10 -13.27
CA TRP A 356 -9.25 -7.98 -12.50
C TRP A 356 -9.17 -8.87 -11.28
N ILE A 357 -9.32 -8.27 -10.09
CA ILE A 357 -9.22 -8.97 -8.80
C ILE A 357 -10.61 -9.23 -8.25
N PRO A 358 -11.00 -10.49 -8.00
CA PRO A 358 -12.25 -10.83 -7.35
C PRO A 358 -12.35 -10.24 -5.94
N VAL A 359 -13.39 -9.42 -5.69
CA VAL A 359 -13.60 -8.74 -4.40
C VAL A 359 -14.81 -9.26 -3.64
N CYS A 360 -15.78 -9.89 -4.31
CA CYS A 360 -16.85 -10.65 -3.68
C CYS A 360 -17.40 -11.70 -4.65
N TRP A 361 -18.25 -12.58 -4.15
CA TRP A 361 -18.81 -13.71 -4.90
C TRP A 361 -20.30 -13.87 -4.70
N SER A 362 -20.95 -14.58 -5.61
CA SER A 362 -22.37 -14.93 -5.55
C SER A 362 -22.67 -16.22 -6.30
N LEU A 363 -23.79 -16.84 -5.99
CA LEU A 363 -24.39 -17.93 -6.76
C LEU A 363 -25.33 -17.37 -7.81
N PRO A 364 -25.08 -17.56 -9.11
CA PRO A 364 -25.94 -17.04 -10.16
C PRO A 364 -27.30 -17.74 -10.17
N ARG A 365 -28.37 -16.97 -10.35
CA ARG A 365 -29.75 -17.45 -10.49
C ARG A 365 -30.39 -16.85 -11.73
N LYS A 366 -30.82 -17.68 -12.69
CA LYS A 366 -31.55 -17.23 -13.89
C LYS A 366 -30.90 -16.03 -14.59
N LYS A 367 -29.62 -16.11 -14.93
CA LYS A 367 -28.85 -15.05 -15.60
C LYS A 367 -28.70 -13.75 -14.78
N ARG A 368 -28.78 -13.84 -13.47
CA ARG A 368 -28.51 -12.73 -12.54
C ARG A 368 -27.72 -13.23 -11.34
N ALA A 369 -27.02 -12.34 -10.68
CA ALA A 369 -26.32 -12.60 -9.44
C ALA A 369 -26.61 -11.50 -8.44
N LEU A 370 -26.95 -11.88 -7.20
CA LEU A 370 -27.15 -10.97 -6.09
C LEU A 370 -25.86 -10.85 -5.29
N PHE A 371 -25.30 -9.66 -5.21
CA PHE A 371 -24.12 -9.37 -4.41
C PHE A 371 -24.52 -8.46 -3.24
N PRO A 372 -24.37 -8.94 -2.00
CA PRO A 372 -24.68 -8.15 -0.82
C PRO A 372 -23.57 -7.15 -0.49
N LYS A 373 -23.93 -6.05 0.16
CA LYS A 373 -23.03 -5.08 0.79
C LYS A 373 -21.90 -4.60 -0.14
N VAL A 374 -22.21 -4.22 -1.38
CA VAL A 374 -21.23 -3.75 -2.37
C VAL A 374 -20.97 -2.27 -2.18
N GLY A 375 -19.72 -1.86 -2.13
CA GLY A 375 -19.29 -0.46 -1.97
C GLY A 375 -19.68 0.39 -3.18
N VAL A 376 -20.05 1.64 -2.94
CA VAL A 376 -20.46 2.60 -3.98
C VAL A 376 -19.26 3.34 -4.58
N ASN A 377 -19.43 4.01 -5.71
CA ASN A 377 -18.43 4.76 -6.47
C ASN A 377 -17.24 3.90 -6.92
N VAL A 378 -17.51 2.66 -7.28
CA VAL A 378 -16.51 1.69 -7.74
C VAL A 378 -16.92 1.12 -9.09
N LEU A 379 -15.94 0.95 -9.97
CA LEU A 379 -16.08 0.22 -11.23
C LEU A 379 -15.94 -1.28 -10.96
N TYR A 380 -16.94 -2.04 -11.34
CA TYR A 380 -17.01 -3.49 -11.19
C TYR A 380 -17.10 -4.21 -12.53
N LEU A 381 -16.51 -5.41 -12.58
CA LEU A 381 -16.71 -6.38 -13.65
C LEU A 381 -17.29 -7.68 -13.06
N PRO A 382 -18.49 -8.12 -13.46
CA PRO A 382 -18.94 -9.48 -13.15
C PRO A 382 -18.17 -10.49 -13.99
N ALA A 383 -17.63 -11.53 -13.35
CA ALA A 383 -16.73 -12.47 -14.03
C ALA A 383 -16.75 -13.87 -13.42
N TYR A 384 -16.33 -14.85 -14.21
CA TYR A 384 -16.01 -16.22 -13.78
C TYR A 384 -14.51 -16.36 -13.53
N TYR A 385 -14.15 -17.29 -12.65
CA TYR A 385 -12.75 -17.57 -12.29
C TYR A 385 -12.39 -19.01 -12.66
N GLU A 386 -11.27 -19.19 -13.35
CA GLU A 386 -10.75 -20.52 -13.69
C GLU A 386 -9.24 -20.48 -13.95
N ASN A 387 -8.48 -21.36 -13.31
CA ASN A 387 -7.02 -21.49 -13.47
C ASN A 387 -6.27 -20.14 -13.33
N GLY A 388 -6.65 -19.34 -12.34
CA GLY A 388 -6.09 -18.00 -12.15
C GLY A 388 -6.57 -16.94 -13.14
N THR A 389 -7.46 -17.30 -14.07
CA THR A 389 -7.93 -16.42 -15.15
C THR A 389 -9.33 -15.90 -14.87
N ILE A 390 -9.53 -14.62 -15.16
CA ILE A 390 -10.83 -13.93 -15.07
C ILE A 390 -11.46 -13.89 -16.48
N THR A 391 -12.69 -14.40 -16.58
CA THR A 391 -13.49 -14.34 -17.81
C THR A 391 -14.74 -13.51 -17.55
N PRO A 392 -14.99 -12.41 -18.29
CA PRO A 392 -16.19 -11.60 -18.09
C PRO A 392 -17.48 -12.43 -18.17
N ALA A 393 -18.40 -12.15 -17.26
CA ALA A 393 -19.72 -12.80 -17.16
C ALA A 393 -20.88 -11.86 -17.47
N GLY A 394 -20.63 -10.57 -17.55
CA GLY A 394 -21.59 -9.50 -17.81
C GLY A 394 -20.87 -8.19 -18.10
N ASP A 395 -21.65 -7.16 -18.42
CA ASP A 395 -21.10 -5.83 -18.70
C ASP A 395 -20.46 -5.23 -17.44
N ALA A 396 -19.34 -4.55 -17.61
CA ALA A 396 -18.78 -3.73 -16.56
C ALA A 396 -19.73 -2.60 -16.18
N PHE A 397 -19.70 -2.16 -14.94
CA PHE A 397 -20.58 -1.09 -14.47
C PHE A 397 -19.96 -0.28 -13.33
N ILE A 398 -20.43 0.94 -13.14
CA ILE A 398 -20.19 1.74 -11.94
C ILE A 398 -21.43 1.69 -11.07
N LEU A 399 -21.25 1.34 -9.79
CA LEU A 399 -22.27 1.53 -8.77
C LEU A 399 -22.12 2.95 -8.21
N THR A 400 -23.10 3.82 -8.46
CA THR A 400 -23.04 5.23 -8.02
C THR A 400 -23.28 5.38 -6.52
N ALA A 401 -23.02 6.57 -5.97
CA ALA A 401 -23.31 6.89 -4.56
C ALA A 401 -24.80 6.71 -4.21
N GLU A 402 -25.68 7.04 -5.16
CA GLU A 402 -27.12 6.93 -5.05
C GLU A 402 -27.61 5.47 -5.10
N GLY A 403 -26.74 4.55 -5.54
CA GLY A 403 -27.07 3.13 -5.70
C GLY A 403 -27.53 2.76 -7.12
N GLU A 404 -27.38 3.65 -8.09
CA GLU A 404 -27.66 3.35 -9.48
C GLU A 404 -26.53 2.53 -10.11
N ILE A 405 -26.89 1.60 -10.99
CA ILE A 405 -25.94 0.81 -11.77
C ILE A 405 -25.83 1.41 -13.17
N LYS A 406 -24.70 2.03 -13.47
CA LYS A 406 -24.39 2.54 -14.82
C LYS A 406 -23.59 1.50 -15.57
N HIS A 407 -24.24 0.76 -16.46
CA HIS A 407 -23.60 -0.25 -17.29
C HIS A 407 -22.77 0.36 -18.44
N PHE A 408 -21.68 -0.32 -18.78
CA PHE A 408 -20.92 -0.14 -20.00
C PHE A 408 -21.22 -1.33 -20.92
N PRO A 409 -22.27 -1.24 -21.76
CA PRO A 409 -22.72 -2.38 -22.53
C PRO A 409 -21.65 -2.84 -23.53
N HIS A 410 -21.49 -4.15 -23.62
CA HIS A 410 -20.65 -4.76 -24.63
C HIS A 410 -21.36 -4.67 -25.99
N ASN A 411 -20.95 -3.73 -26.81
CA ASN A 411 -21.47 -3.57 -28.16
C ASN A 411 -20.36 -3.72 -29.19
N THR A 412 -20.47 -4.75 -30.02
CA THR A 412 -19.49 -5.04 -31.08
C THR A 412 -19.73 -4.24 -32.38
N ASN A 413 -20.88 -3.54 -32.47
CA ASN A 413 -21.33 -2.90 -33.68
C ASN A 413 -21.32 -1.37 -33.67
N GLU A 414 -21.08 -0.75 -32.54
CA GLU A 414 -21.01 0.70 -32.42
C GLU A 414 -19.59 1.14 -32.09
N ILE A 415 -19.01 1.91 -33.00
CA ILE A 415 -17.77 2.66 -32.76
C ILE A 415 -18.19 4.05 -32.33
N GLU A 416 -17.96 4.42 -31.08
CA GLU A 416 -18.13 5.81 -30.69
C GLU A 416 -17.09 6.68 -31.40
N PRO A 417 -17.51 7.75 -32.11
CA PRO A 417 -16.61 8.59 -32.89
C PRO A 417 -15.67 9.43 -31.99
N SER A 418 -15.93 9.48 -30.69
CA SER A 418 -15.10 10.20 -29.72
C SER A 418 -15.14 9.55 -28.36
N MET A 419 -14.01 9.62 -27.64
CA MET A 419 -13.87 9.11 -26.29
C MET A 419 -13.27 10.18 -25.38
N THR A 420 -13.80 10.33 -24.17
CA THR A 420 -13.19 11.17 -23.15
C THR A 420 -12.33 10.31 -22.22
N LEU A 421 -11.06 10.63 -22.11
CA LEU A 421 -10.12 9.94 -21.22
C LEU A 421 -10.10 10.62 -19.86
N TYR A 422 -10.19 9.81 -18.81
CA TYR A 422 -10.06 10.25 -17.42
C TYR A 422 -8.95 9.47 -16.74
N SER A 423 -8.08 10.15 -16.02
CA SER A 423 -7.15 9.46 -15.13
C SER A 423 -7.91 8.87 -13.94
N LYS A 424 -7.69 7.58 -13.65
CA LYS A 424 -8.26 6.90 -12.48
C LYS A 424 -7.87 7.60 -11.17
N MET A 425 -6.62 8.08 -11.11
CA MET A 425 -6.08 8.93 -10.05
C MET A 425 -5.31 10.08 -10.69
N PRO A 426 -5.87 11.29 -10.72
CA PRO A 426 -5.29 12.43 -11.43
C PRO A 426 -3.88 12.77 -10.98
N TYR A 427 -3.58 12.58 -9.68
CA TYR A 427 -2.26 12.81 -9.12
C TYR A 427 -1.95 11.73 -8.08
N ARG A 428 -1.07 10.80 -8.43
CA ARG A 428 -0.71 9.68 -7.55
C ARG A 428 0.21 10.13 -6.42
N LEU A 429 0.09 9.50 -5.26
CA LEU A 429 1.00 9.71 -4.13
C LEU A 429 2.47 9.54 -4.56
N HIS A 430 2.77 8.51 -5.35
CA HIS A 430 4.12 8.27 -5.86
C HIS A 430 4.64 9.46 -6.69
N THR A 431 3.84 10.01 -7.61
CA THR A 431 4.19 11.21 -8.37
C THR A 431 4.42 12.43 -7.47
N ALA A 432 3.59 12.58 -6.43
CA ALA A 432 3.78 13.64 -5.44
C ALA A 432 5.08 13.47 -4.64
N LEU A 433 5.44 12.24 -4.28
CA LEU A 433 6.70 11.92 -3.60
C LEU A 433 7.91 12.27 -4.47
N GLN A 434 7.88 11.88 -5.73
CA GLN A 434 8.91 12.20 -6.71
C GLN A 434 9.07 13.73 -6.89
N ALA A 435 7.95 14.44 -7.04
CA ALA A 435 7.96 15.88 -7.15
C ALA A 435 8.48 16.56 -5.86
N ALA A 436 8.10 16.04 -4.69
CA ALA A 436 8.57 16.54 -3.40
C ALA A 436 10.09 16.41 -3.23
N GLY A 437 10.70 15.41 -3.85
CA GLY A 437 12.16 15.27 -3.89
C GLY A 437 12.89 16.45 -4.54
N THR A 438 12.19 17.30 -5.30
CA THR A 438 12.77 18.50 -5.93
C THR A 438 12.67 19.76 -5.07
N LEU A 439 11.90 19.74 -3.97
CA LEU A 439 11.75 20.90 -3.07
C LEU A 439 13.11 21.34 -2.52
N GLY A 440 13.33 22.63 -2.41
CA GLY A 440 14.59 23.21 -1.97
C GLY A 440 15.67 23.35 -3.06
N THR A 441 15.41 22.84 -4.28
CA THR A 441 16.28 23.06 -5.44
C THR A 441 16.41 24.56 -5.73
N ARG A 442 17.63 25.02 -5.95
CA ARG A 442 17.97 26.41 -6.20
C ARG A 442 18.48 26.59 -7.62
N PHE A 443 17.94 27.57 -8.32
CA PHE A 443 18.43 27.97 -9.62
C PHE A 443 19.19 29.29 -9.50
N SER A 444 20.40 29.33 -10.09
CA SER A 444 21.25 30.51 -10.12
C SER A 444 21.80 30.74 -11.52
N VAL A 445 22.10 31.97 -11.87
CA VAL A 445 22.71 32.35 -13.13
C VAL A 445 24.06 33.02 -12.87
N CYS A 446 25.04 32.83 -13.75
CA CYS A 446 26.36 33.46 -13.64
C CYS A 446 27.10 33.53 -14.97
N ASN A 447 28.21 34.26 -14.99
CA ASN A 447 29.09 34.40 -16.17
C ASN A 447 30.46 33.77 -15.95
N ARG A 448 30.86 33.55 -14.70
CA ARG A 448 32.16 32.97 -14.37
C ARG A 448 32.08 31.47 -14.22
N LYS A 449 33.10 30.79 -14.77
CA LYS A 449 33.20 29.33 -14.73
C LYS A 449 33.37 28.77 -13.31
N ASP A 450 33.94 29.54 -12.40
CA ASP A 450 34.10 29.20 -10.99
C ASP A 450 32.84 29.46 -10.16
N LEU A 451 31.76 29.90 -10.82
CA LEU A 451 30.45 30.21 -10.23
C LEU A 451 30.49 31.29 -9.14
N SER A 452 31.56 32.05 -9.01
CA SER A 452 31.77 33.03 -7.92
C SER A 452 30.86 34.26 -8.01
N ASP A 453 30.28 34.54 -9.19
CA ASP A 453 29.33 35.62 -9.46
C ASP A 453 27.87 35.11 -9.52
N SER A 454 27.58 33.97 -8.92
CA SER A 454 26.25 33.37 -8.97
C SER A 454 25.16 34.24 -8.32
N LEU A 455 24.14 34.54 -9.08
CA LEU A 455 22.92 35.23 -8.64
C LEU A 455 21.79 34.19 -8.56
N ARG A 456 21.26 33.97 -7.36
CA ARG A 456 20.08 33.11 -7.19
C ARG A 456 18.86 33.79 -7.79
N VAL A 457 18.15 33.07 -8.67
CA VAL A 457 16.98 33.57 -9.39
C VAL A 457 15.68 32.89 -9.00
N TYR A 458 15.77 31.63 -8.51
CA TYR A 458 14.61 30.88 -8.08
C TYR A 458 14.97 29.77 -7.07
N THR A 459 13.99 29.42 -6.25
CA THR A 459 14.04 28.21 -5.38
C THR A 459 12.70 27.53 -5.47
N ILE A 460 12.68 26.21 -5.62
CA ILE A 460 11.46 25.43 -5.58
C ILE A 460 10.99 25.37 -4.12
N ASP A 461 10.05 26.20 -3.74
CA ASP A 461 9.50 26.32 -2.37
C ASP A 461 8.10 25.73 -2.24
N LYS A 462 7.48 25.35 -3.37
CA LYS A 462 6.17 24.72 -3.46
C LYS A 462 6.27 23.43 -4.24
N LEU A 463 5.39 22.46 -3.91
CA LEU A 463 5.33 21.21 -4.63
C LEU A 463 5.01 21.48 -6.12
N PRO A 464 5.94 21.22 -7.04
CA PRO A 464 5.63 21.24 -8.45
C PRO A 464 4.78 20.01 -8.76
N PHE A 465 3.66 20.20 -9.47
CA PHE A 465 2.86 19.01 -9.84
C PHE A 465 3.56 18.21 -10.95
N TYR A 466 3.20 18.39 -12.21
CA TYR A 466 3.87 17.72 -13.33
C TYR A 466 4.95 18.58 -13.96
N GLU A 467 4.78 19.87 -13.84
CA GLU A 467 5.69 20.89 -14.39
C GLU A 467 5.55 22.18 -13.62
N ASP A 468 6.59 22.97 -13.62
CA ASP A 468 6.57 24.33 -13.11
C ASP A 468 7.58 25.18 -13.91
N SER A 469 7.48 26.49 -13.79
CA SER A 469 8.36 27.40 -14.51
C SER A 469 8.54 28.72 -13.75
N PHE A 470 9.66 29.37 -14.00
CA PHE A 470 9.93 30.70 -13.47
C PHE A 470 10.60 31.58 -14.54
N LYS A 471 10.41 32.89 -14.41
CA LYS A 471 11.07 33.90 -15.24
C LYS A 471 12.36 34.35 -14.58
N ILE A 472 13.39 34.62 -15.37
CA ILE A 472 14.61 35.24 -14.85
C ILE A 472 14.32 36.71 -14.57
N PRO A 473 14.56 37.19 -13.33
CA PRO A 473 14.14 38.53 -12.91
C PRO A 473 15.03 39.66 -13.42
N THR A 474 16.00 39.38 -14.30
CA THR A 474 16.95 40.35 -14.85
C THR A 474 16.95 40.34 -16.37
N ASN A 475 17.32 41.48 -16.97
CA ASN A 475 17.53 41.60 -18.42
C ASN A 475 18.97 41.27 -18.86
N ASN A 476 19.83 40.87 -17.93
CA ASN A 476 21.24 40.58 -18.21
C ASN A 476 21.37 39.26 -18.97
N LYS A 477 22.51 39.13 -19.66
CA LYS A 477 22.89 37.87 -20.31
C LYS A 477 23.79 37.05 -19.39
N TYR A 478 23.59 35.73 -19.39
CA TYR A 478 24.34 34.83 -18.56
C TYR A 478 24.85 33.63 -19.40
N ARG A 479 26.06 33.18 -19.12
CA ARG A 479 26.65 32.03 -19.78
C ARG A 479 26.23 30.73 -19.11
N TYR A 480 26.01 30.75 -17.78
CA TYR A 480 25.72 29.55 -17.01
C TYR A 480 24.37 29.66 -16.31
N LEU A 481 23.63 28.54 -16.31
CA LEU A 481 22.53 28.29 -15.41
C LEU A 481 22.91 27.12 -14.49
N VAL A 482 22.81 27.30 -13.19
CA VAL A 482 23.13 26.32 -12.16
C VAL A 482 21.86 25.87 -11.49
N CYS A 483 21.64 24.56 -11.43
CA CYS A 483 20.59 23.91 -10.66
C CYS A 483 21.25 23.17 -9.50
N ASP A 484 21.14 23.72 -8.29
CA ASP A 484 21.72 23.19 -7.05
C ASP A 484 20.62 22.50 -6.23
N PHE A 485 20.76 21.20 -5.99
CA PHE A 485 19.82 20.38 -5.23
C PHE A 485 20.42 19.77 -3.95
N GLN A 486 21.50 20.35 -3.44
CA GLN A 486 22.19 19.87 -2.23
C GLN A 486 21.31 19.94 -0.98
N ASN A 487 20.33 20.84 -0.93
CA ASN A 487 19.43 21.06 0.19
C ASN A 487 18.04 20.47 -0.03
N THR A 488 17.87 19.59 -1.01
CA THR A 488 16.60 18.91 -1.21
C THR A 488 16.34 17.90 -0.09
N PRO A 489 15.06 17.65 0.26
CA PRO A 489 14.72 16.69 1.29
C PRO A 489 15.23 15.29 0.92
N THR A 490 15.81 14.59 1.88
CA THR A 490 16.22 13.18 1.73
C THR A 490 15.03 12.26 2.06
N PHE A 491 13.94 12.37 1.30
CA PHE A 491 12.79 11.49 1.47
C PHE A 491 12.96 10.13 0.80
N GLN A 492 11.91 9.33 0.84
CA GLN A 492 11.86 7.98 0.29
C GLN A 492 12.26 7.92 -1.19
N ASP A 493 11.95 8.97 -1.95
CA ASP A 493 12.39 9.09 -3.33
C ASP A 493 13.54 10.12 -3.45
N PRO A 494 14.66 9.72 -4.06
CA PRO A 494 15.77 10.63 -4.29
C PRO A 494 15.38 11.72 -5.28
N TYR A 495 16.10 12.86 -5.25
CA TYR A 495 15.97 13.90 -6.27
C TYR A 495 15.95 13.27 -7.66
N SER A 496 14.92 13.56 -8.43
CA SER A 496 14.78 13.08 -9.80
C SER A 496 14.06 14.13 -10.65
N ILE A 497 14.63 14.44 -11.79
CA ILE A 497 14.07 15.42 -12.72
C ILE A 497 14.00 14.83 -14.13
N ALA A 498 12.83 14.90 -14.74
CA ALA A 498 12.63 14.37 -16.09
C ALA A 498 13.16 15.34 -17.15
N GLU A 499 12.91 16.65 -17.00
CA GLU A 499 13.30 17.58 -18.03
C GLU A 499 13.54 18.99 -17.47
N ILE A 500 14.52 19.70 -18.01
CA ILE A 500 14.75 21.15 -17.80
C ILE A 500 14.84 21.81 -19.17
N LYS A 501 13.98 22.79 -19.44
CA LYS A 501 13.98 23.60 -20.66
C LYS A 501 14.35 25.04 -20.35
N VAL A 502 15.28 25.58 -21.09
CA VAL A 502 15.73 26.96 -20.95
C VAL A 502 15.30 27.78 -22.17
N TRP A 503 14.51 28.80 -21.94
CA TRP A 503 13.92 29.63 -22.99
C TRP A 503 14.59 31.00 -23.03
N GLY A 504 15.02 31.41 -24.22
CA GLY A 504 15.55 32.75 -24.50
C GLY A 504 14.52 33.63 -25.17
N GLU A 505 15.04 34.73 -25.80
CA GLU A 505 14.24 35.68 -26.53
C GLU A 505 13.40 35.00 -27.62
N ASN A 506 12.18 35.52 -27.83
CA ASN A 506 11.23 34.99 -28.82
C ASN A 506 10.84 33.50 -28.62
N GLN A 507 10.86 33.05 -27.40
CA GLN A 507 10.54 31.66 -27.05
C GLN A 507 11.47 30.62 -27.73
N GLN A 508 12.68 31.02 -28.03
CA GLN A 508 13.68 30.10 -28.57
C GLN A 508 14.25 29.22 -27.45
N LEU A 509 14.26 27.90 -27.66
CA LEU A 509 14.94 26.97 -26.75
C LEU A 509 16.46 27.17 -26.82
N ILE A 510 17.09 27.39 -25.68
CA ILE A 510 18.54 27.55 -25.56
C ILE A 510 19.12 26.20 -25.11
N GLU A 511 19.94 25.60 -25.98
CA GLU A 511 20.68 24.40 -25.65
C GLU A 511 21.99 24.76 -24.95
N GLY A 512 22.40 23.94 -23.97
CA GLY A 512 23.65 24.09 -23.22
C GLY A 512 24.34 22.76 -23.00
N LYS A 513 25.66 22.80 -22.88
CA LYS A 513 26.42 21.62 -22.48
C LYS A 513 26.22 21.39 -20.98
N LEU A 514 25.76 20.19 -20.61
CA LEU A 514 25.61 19.84 -19.21
C LEU A 514 26.93 19.38 -18.58
N THR A 515 27.13 19.81 -17.34
CA THR A 515 28.14 19.26 -16.42
C THR A 515 27.53 19.22 -15.02
N GLY A 516 27.98 18.30 -14.17
CA GLY A 516 27.44 18.20 -12.81
C GLY A 516 27.62 16.82 -12.19
N THR A 517 26.81 16.55 -11.20
CA THR A 517 26.78 15.27 -10.49
C THR A 517 26.42 14.15 -11.46
N LYS A 518 27.17 13.06 -11.45
CA LYS A 518 26.87 11.91 -12.31
C LYS A 518 25.55 11.27 -11.92
N GLY A 519 24.81 10.85 -12.92
CA GLY A 519 23.62 10.04 -12.74
C GLY A 519 23.95 8.61 -12.30
N ILE A 520 22.98 7.91 -11.75
CA ILE A 520 23.07 6.49 -11.38
C ILE A 520 22.45 5.62 -12.47
N ASN A 521 23.15 4.53 -12.80
CA ASN A 521 22.69 3.55 -13.80
C ASN A 521 22.30 4.22 -15.14
N GLU A 522 21.09 3.99 -15.59
CA GLU A 522 20.50 4.50 -16.83
C GLU A 522 19.99 5.95 -16.70
N ASN A 523 19.86 6.45 -15.45
CA ASN A 523 19.31 7.78 -15.15
C ASN A 523 20.40 8.86 -15.23
N LYS A 524 20.97 9.00 -16.41
CA LYS A 524 22.12 9.84 -16.72
C LYS A 524 21.78 11.33 -16.67
N LEU A 525 22.81 12.17 -16.57
CA LEU A 525 22.68 13.63 -16.56
C LEU A 525 21.97 14.16 -17.81
N GLU A 526 22.24 13.55 -18.96
CA GLU A 526 21.66 13.91 -20.26
C GLU A 526 20.14 13.73 -20.33
N ASN A 527 19.59 12.81 -19.51
CA ASN A 527 18.15 12.59 -19.44
C ASN A 527 17.38 13.85 -18.94
N ALA A 528 18.07 14.79 -18.29
CA ALA A 528 17.45 16.06 -17.88
C ALA A 528 17.15 17.02 -19.04
N ILE A 529 17.59 16.73 -20.28
CA ILE A 529 17.40 17.57 -21.48
C ILE A 529 17.14 16.78 -22.77
N ASP A 530 16.80 15.51 -22.68
CA ASP A 530 16.63 14.63 -23.87
C ASP A 530 15.25 14.77 -24.54
N ARG A 531 14.38 15.61 -24.02
CA ARG A 531 13.01 15.88 -24.49
C ARG A 531 12.06 14.70 -24.30
N ASP A 532 12.46 13.71 -23.51
CA ASP A 532 11.63 12.56 -23.15
C ASP A 532 11.26 12.65 -21.65
N ARG A 533 9.99 12.91 -21.34
CA ARG A 533 9.50 13.03 -19.95
C ARG A 533 9.31 11.66 -19.26
N VAL A 534 9.47 10.55 -19.98
CA VAL A 534 9.50 9.21 -19.40
C VAL A 534 10.86 8.90 -18.83
N SER A 535 11.94 9.33 -19.51
CA SER A 535 13.28 9.30 -18.98
C SER A 535 13.46 10.33 -17.85
N PHE A 536 14.44 10.13 -16.98
CA PHE A 536 14.76 11.10 -15.94
C PHE A 536 16.22 11.02 -15.51
N TYR A 537 16.74 12.12 -15.05
CA TYR A 537 18.02 12.19 -14.36
C TYR A 537 17.84 11.94 -12.87
N GLN A 538 18.68 11.08 -12.30
CA GLN A 538 18.77 10.82 -10.87
C GLN A 538 20.23 10.85 -10.43
N PRO A 539 20.66 11.83 -9.60
CA PRO A 539 22.04 11.97 -9.22
C PRO A 539 22.53 10.87 -8.28
N ASN A 540 23.83 10.60 -8.33
CA ASN A 540 24.49 9.82 -7.31
C ASN A 540 24.58 10.63 -6.01
N LYS A 541 23.75 10.30 -5.03
CA LYS A 541 23.64 10.99 -3.74
C LYS A 541 24.88 10.89 -2.85
N PHE A 542 25.81 10.01 -3.17
CA PHE A 542 27.07 9.88 -2.42
C PHE A 542 28.14 10.89 -2.86
N GLU A 543 27.91 11.64 -3.94
CA GLU A 543 28.78 12.72 -4.34
C GLU A 543 28.60 13.94 -3.40
N LYS A 544 29.72 14.59 -3.07
CA LYS A 544 29.73 15.70 -2.10
C LYS A 544 28.97 16.93 -2.57
N GLN A 545 28.93 17.15 -3.87
CA GLN A 545 28.25 18.29 -4.50
C GLN A 545 27.12 17.77 -5.36
N GLN A 546 25.95 18.38 -5.23
CA GLN A 546 24.71 17.96 -5.87
C GLN A 546 24.18 19.10 -6.75
N TYR A 547 24.61 19.12 -8.03
CA TYR A 547 24.26 20.20 -8.96
C TYR A 547 24.27 19.77 -10.43
N ILE A 548 23.57 20.54 -11.26
CA ILE A 548 23.67 20.55 -12.73
C ILE A 548 24.08 21.96 -13.16
N VAL A 549 24.98 22.08 -14.10
CA VAL A 549 25.37 23.34 -14.75
C VAL A 549 25.14 23.23 -16.25
N PHE A 550 24.41 24.18 -16.79
CA PHE A 550 24.27 24.43 -18.22
C PHE A 550 25.32 25.46 -18.63
N ASP A 551 26.22 25.12 -19.54
CA ASP A 551 27.13 26.06 -20.20
C ASP A 551 26.61 26.36 -21.61
N PHE A 552 26.13 27.57 -21.84
CA PHE A 552 25.61 28.02 -23.13
C PHE A 552 26.71 28.46 -24.12
N GLY A 553 28.00 28.31 -23.73
CA GLY A 553 29.15 28.69 -24.53
C GLY A 553 29.43 30.19 -24.49
N GLU A 554 28.41 31.03 -24.55
CA GLU A 554 28.49 32.47 -24.46
C GLU A 554 27.32 33.04 -23.64
N PRO A 555 27.38 34.29 -23.14
CA PRO A 555 26.29 34.88 -22.40
C PRO A 555 25.02 35.02 -23.26
N ARG A 556 23.96 34.36 -22.86
CA ARG A 556 22.62 34.39 -23.48
C ARG A 556 21.61 35.08 -22.57
N LYS A 557 20.59 35.70 -23.16
CA LYS A 557 19.45 36.20 -22.41
C LYS A 557 18.52 35.02 -22.15
N ILE A 558 18.36 34.68 -20.88
CA ILE A 558 17.43 33.63 -20.43
C ILE A 558 16.17 34.35 -19.96
N GLU A 559 15.01 34.01 -20.54
CA GLU A 559 13.73 34.62 -20.15
C GLU A 559 12.95 33.74 -19.18
N LYS A 560 12.95 32.41 -19.42
CA LYS A 560 12.18 31.47 -18.64
C LYS A 560 12.92 30.14 -18.51
N VAL A 561 12.78 29.49 -17.39
CA VAL A 561 13.16 28.09 -17.18
C VAL A 561 11.90 27.29 -16.84
N GLU A 562 11.69 26.18 -17.52
CA GLU A 562 10.69 25.17 -17.21
C GLU A 562 11.39 23.95 -16.66
N PHE A 563 10.81 23.31 -15.69
CA PHE A 563 11.32 22.06 -15.16
C PHE A 563 10.19 21.08 -14.88
N TYR A 564 10.49 19.82 -15.09
CA TYR A 564 9.56 18.70 -15.00
C TYR A 564 10.12 17.71 -13.98
N PRO A 565 9.55 17.64 -12.76
CA PRO A 565 9.87 16.57 -11.84
C PRO A 565 9.59 15.21 -12.48
N ARG A 566 10.28 14.19 -12.05
CA ARG A 566 9.97 12.83 -12.48
C ARG A 566 8.50 12.53 -12.20
N SER A 567 7.78 12.08 -13.19
CA SER A 567 6.38 11.66 -13.10
C SER A 567 6.11 10.39 -13.92
N ASP A 568 7.15 9.87 -14.58
CA ASP A 568 7.08 8.78 -15.56
C ASP A 568 6.05 9.08 -16.67
N ASP A 569 5.83 10.37 -16.94
CA ASP A 569 4.80 10.99 -17.81
C ASP A 569 3.37 10.43 -17.60
N ASN A 570 3.07 10.02 -16.39
CA ASN A 570 1.83 9.33 -16.02
C ASN A 570 0.66 10.29 -15.84
N ARG A 571 0.29 10.99 -16.93
CA ARG A 571 -0.83 11.95 -16.99
C ARG A 571 -1.47 11.94 -18.38
N ILE A 572 -2.69 12.47 -18.45
CA ILE A 572 -3.36 12.82 -19.70
C ILE A 572 -3.23 14.33 -19.89
N VAL A 573 -2.70 14.74 -21.01
CA VAL A 573 -2.45 16.16 -21.35
C VAL A 573 -3.37 16.60 -22.45
N THR A 574 -4.10 17.68 -22.24
CA THR A 574 -4.98 18.27 -23.26
C THR A 574 -4.16 18.74 -24.46
N GLY A 575 -4.56 18.33 -25.67
CA GLY A 575 -3.90 18.69 -26.93
C GLY A 575 -2.78 17.74 -27.36
N GLU A 576 -2.40 16.76 -26.53
CA GLU A 576 -1.54 15.67 -26.97
C GLU A 576 -2.35 14.55 -27.66
N LEU A 577 -1.71 13.86 -28.59
CA LEU A 577 -2.32 12.78 -29.35
C LEU A 577 -2.09 11.45 -28.62
N TYR A 578 -3.15 10.71 -28.41
CA TYR A 578 -3.13 9.40 -27.77
C TYR A 578 -3.69 8.37 -28.72
N GLU A 579 -3.08 7.18 -28.75
CA GLU A 579 -3.58 6.04 -29.51
C GLU A 579 -4.03 4.95 -28.54
N LEU A 580 -5.27 4.47 -28.70
CA LEU A 580 -5.84 3.44 -27.85
C LEU A 580 -5.62 2.07 -28.47
N PHE A 581 -5.07 1.14 -27.68
CA PHE A 581 -4.86 -0.23 -28.09
C PHE A 581 -5.59 -1.19 -27.16
N TYR A 582 -6.03 -2.33 -27.70
CA TYR A 582 -6.41 -3.48 -26.90
C TYR A 582 -5.57 -4.71 -27.28
N TRP A 583 -5.46 -5.67 -26.38
CA TRP A 583 -4.71 -6.89 -26.59
C TRP A 583 -5.61 -8.04 -27.01
N ASP A 584 -5.38 -8.60 -28.21
CA ASP A 584 -5.94 -9.87 -28.66
C ASP A 584 -4.83 -10.66 -29.36
N LYS A 585 -4.00 -11.39 -28.59
CA LYS A 585 -2.77 -12.07 -29.03
C LYS A 585 -1.71 -11.14 -29.64
N LYS A 586 -2.05 -9.92 -29.94
CA LYS A 586 -1.22 -8.78 -30.38
C LYS A 586 -1.94 -7.49 -30.02
N TRP A 587 -1.21 -6.40 -30.00
CA TRP A 587 -1.80 -5.06 -29.84
C TRP A 587 -2.58 -4.68 -31.11
N ILE A 588 -3.85 -4.34 -30.93
CA ILE A 588 -4.74 -3.87 -32.02
C ILE A 588 -5.15 -2.44 -31.67
N SER A 589 -4.86 -1.53 -32.61
CA SER A 589 -5.24 -0.12 -32.48
C SER A 589 -6.75 0.04 -32.67
N LEU A 590 -7.35 0.87 -31.80
CA LEU A 590 -8.72 1.36 -31.92
C LEU A 590 -8.78 2.77 -32.53
N GLY A 591 -7.63 3.39 -32.80
CA GLY A 591 -7.51 4.74 -33.34
C GLY A 591 -6.88 5.75 -32.37
N GLN A 592 -6.76 6.98 -32.88
CA GLN A 592 -6.16 8.12 -32.16
C GLN A 592 -7.22 9.14 -31.80
#